data_f0b8a1a47190369d3d8d455f6bfd8c1c
#
_entry.id   f0b8a1a47190369d3d8d455f6bfd8c1c
#
_cell.length_a   1.000
_cell.length_b   1.000
_cell.length_c   1.000
_cell.angle_alpha   90.00
_cell.angle_beta   90.00
_cell.angle_gamma   90.00
#
_symmetry.space_group_name_H-M   'P 1'
#
loop_
_entity.id
_entity.type
_entity.pdbx_description
1 polymer ?
#
loop_
_entity_poly.entity_id
_entity_poly.type
_entity_poly.pdbx_seq_one_letter_code
_entity_poly.pdbx_strand_id
1 'polypeptide(L)'
;MSAPQTGFEKFTDRNVVAMRVNGDLKDLAATITDTDTVEAVTLDSPDGLSILRHSAAHVTAQAVQSINPDAKLGIGPPITDGFYYDFDVAEPFTPEDLKAIEKAMDRIIRQGQRFVRRVVTEDEARAELANEPYKLELIGLKGHVGKGDGSTDDNEDVEVGGTELTIYENVDGKTGEVYWKDLCRGPHLPNTRMIGNGWGLVRNAAAYWRGSEKNKQLQRIYGTAWASKEELREYQERQAEAAKRDHRKLGQELDLFSFPTEIGSGMSVWHPRGGIVRQEMEQHLLRRNREAGYTYVYTPHISKSDLFIQSGHLTNYAESMFPPMRLDEERDADGNVTKQGQDYYLKPMNCPFHILIYKERPRSYRDLPLRFSEFGAVYRNEMSGTLHGLTRVRGLTMDDAHLFVRPDQLEEEVGKTLALVLSVLRDFGLTDFYLELSTRDDVKSKWLGDDQMWEQTTAALRRVGEASGLELVDDPGGAAFYGPKISVQARDAIGRTWQLSTVQVDPNLPDRFELEFAADDSTKQRPVMIHRALLGSMERFFAILLEHYAGAFPVWLSPVQVVGIPVAEAYDDYLGDVIDQLKGKGVRAELDDSSDRMAKKIRNATKDKVPFQLIAGEEDKTNGSVSFRF
;
A
#
# COMPACT_ATOMS: atom_id res chain seq x y z
N MET A 1 -3.14 -16.18 -48.05
CA MET A 1 -3.08 -16.36 -46.58
C MET A 1 -2.07 -17.47 -46.32
N SER A 2 -1.00 -17.19 -45.57
CA SER A 2 -0.11 -18.25 -45.11
C SER A 2 -0.87 -19.19 -44.17
N ALA A 3 -0.38 -20.40 -43.99
CA ALA A 3 -0.95 -21.33 -43.00
C ALA A 3 -0.87 -20.71 -41.61
N PRO A 4 -1.86 -20.92 -40.74
CA PRO A 4 -1.79 -20.50 -39.35
C PRO A 4 -0.57 -21.14 -38.68
N GLN A 5 0.18 -20.35 -37.94
CA GLN A 5 1.39 -20.78 -37.23
C GLN A 5 1.22 -20.58 -35.72
N THR A 6 2.06 -21.22 -34.93
CA THR A 6 2.11 -21.03 -33.47
C THR A 6 3.21 -20.08 -33.07
N GLY A 7 3.19 -19.58 -31.83
CA GLY A 7 4.29 -18.81 -31.28
C GLY A 7 5.61 -19.58 -31.24
N PHE A 8 5.58 -20.91 -31.05
CA PHE A 8 6.78 -21.76 -31.13
C PHE A 8 7.43 -21.79 -32.51
N GLU A 9 6.64 -21.65 -33.58
CA GLU A 9 7.15 -21.58 -34.95
C GLU A 9 7.65 -20.17 -35.29
N LYS A 10 7.06 -19.14 -34.66
CA LYS A 10 7.42 -17.73 -34.88
C LYS A 10 8.68 -17.32 -34.12
N PHE A 11 8.82 -17.72 -32.86
CA PHE A 11 9.91 -17.30 -31.99
C PHE A 11 10.91 -18.44 -31.75
N THR A 12 12.16 -18.20 -32.15
CA THR A 12 13.27 -19.17 -31.97
C THR A 12 14.12 -18.89 -30.74
N ASP A 13 13.97 -17.69 -30.14
CA ASP A 13 14.65 -17.35 -28.89
C ASP A 13 14.03 -18.13 -27.73
N ARG A 14 14.87 -18.87 -27.02
CA ARG A 14 14.47 -19.68 -25.86
C ARG A 14 14.08 -18.87 -24.64
N ASN A 15 14.40 -17.58 -24.62
CA ASN A 15 14.00 -16.67 -23.55
C ASN A 15 12.55 -16.18 -23.72
N VAL A 16 11.97 -16.35 -24.91
CA VAL A 16 10.54 -16.03 -25.15
C VAL A 16 9.69 -17.12 -24.54
N VAL A 17 8.81 -16.75 -23.62
CA VAL A 17 7.97 -17.66 -22.82
C VAL A 17 6.50 -17.58 -23.16
N ALA A 18 6.06 -16.45 -23.73
CA ALA A 18 4.67 -16.18 -24.14
C ALA A 18 4.67 -15.14 -25.27
N MET A 19 3.51 -14.74 -25.73
CA MET A 19 3.34 -13.68 -26.72
C MET A 19 2.12 -12.81 -26.40
N ARG A 20 2.18 -11.54 -26.83
CA ARG A 20 1.01 -10.68 -26.93
C ARG A 20 0.44 -10.76 -28.34
N VAL A 21 -0.82 -11.12 -28.48
CA VAL A 21 -1.54 -11.17 -29.76
C VAL A 21 -2.64 -10.13 -29.70
N ASN A 22 -2.53 -9.09 -30.50
CA ASN A 22 -3.47 -7.96 -30.53
C ASN A 22 -3.65 -7.31 -29.13
N GLY A 23 -2.58 -7.29 -28.32
CA GLY A 23 -2.58 -6.77 -26.95
C GLY A 23 -2.80 -7.82 -25.85
N ASP A 24 -3.42 -8.97 -26.16
CA ASP A 24 -3.72 -10.03 -25.18
C ASP A 24 -2.54 -10.98 -24.98
N LEU A 25 -2.24 -11.32 -23.72
CA LEU A 25 -1.25 -12.34 -23.37
C LEU A 25 -1.76 -13.74 -23.71
N LYS A 26 -0.94 -14.51 -24.45
CA LYS A 26 -1.26 -15.89 -24.87
C LYS A 26 -0.04 -16.80 -24.75
N ASP A 27 -0.31 -18.10 -24.55
CA ASP A 27 0.71 -19.15 -24.60
C ASP A 27 1.36 -19.20 -25.99
N LEU A 28 2.63 -19.62 -26.05
CA LEU A 28 3.30 -19.87 -27.32
C LEU A 28 2.64 -20.97 -28.19
N ALA A 29 1.81 -21.82 -27.59
CA ALA A 29 1.04 -22.83 -28.32
C ALA A 29 -0.19 -22.28 -29.05
N ALA A 30 -0.60 -21.02 -28.74
CA ALA A 30 -1.75 -20.42 -29.41
C ALA A 30 -1.48 -20.16 -30.90
N THR A 31 -2.52 -20.34 -31.70
CA THR A 31 -2.48 -20.11 -33.14
C THR A 31 -2.56 -18.61 -33.44
N ILE A 32 -1.72 -18.16 -34.36
CA ILE A 32 -1.66 -16.78 -34.87
C ILE A 32 -1.82 -16.76 -36.39
N THR A 33 -2.34 -15.66 -36.92
CA THR A 33 -2.57 -15.43 -38.33
C THR A 33 -1.76 -14.23 -38.85
N ASP A 34 -1.69 -14.07 -40.18
CA ASP A 34 -0.95 -12.96 -40.79
C ASP A 34 -1.52 -11.58 -40.46
N THR A 35 -2.75 -11.50 -39.97
CA THR A 35 -3.41 -10.25 -39.62
C THR A 35 -3.18 -9.83 -38.17
N ASP A 36 -2.57 -10.71 -37.34
CA ASP A 36 -2.36 -10.46 -35.92
C ASP A 36 -1.09 -9.65 -35.69
N THR A 37 -1.18 -8.66 -34.82
CA THR A 37 0.00 -7.99 -34.24
C THR A 37 0.52 -8.88 -33.13
N VAL A 38 1.76 -9.35 -33.24
CA VAL A 38 2.33 -10.33 -32.31
C VAL A 38 3.68 -9.83 -31.78
N GLU A 39 3.75 -9.69 -30.45
CA GLU A 39 4.95 -9.27 -29.71
C GLU A 39 5.46 -10.42 -28.85
N ALA A 40 6.78 -10.54 -28.74
CA ALA A 40 7.42 -11.55 -27.88
C ALA A 40 7.40 -11.10 -26.42
N VAL A 41 7.11 -12.04 -25.51
CA VAL A 41 7.22 -11.85 -24.06
C VAL A 41 8.39 -12.69 -23.56
N THR A 42 9.44 -12.02 -23.10
CA THR A 42 10.63 -12.68 -22.56
C THR A 42 10.52 -12.95 -21.07
N LEU A 43 11.22 -13.94 -20.55
CA LEU A 43 11.15 -14.40 -19.17
C LEU A 43 11.49 -13.28 -18.15
N ASP A 44 12.41 -12.40 -18.50
CA ASP A 44 12.89 -11.28 -17.68
C ASP A 44 12.01 -10.01 -17.77
N SER A 45 11.01 -10.02 -18.66
CA SER A 45 10.02 -8.93 -18.72
C SER A 45 9.01 -9.00 -17.55
N PRO A 46 8.31 -7.90 -17.20
CA PRO A 46 7.28 -7.92 -16.17
C PRO A 46 6.22 -9.00 -16.39
N ASP A 47 5.72 -9.12 -17.62
CA ASP A 47 4.76 -10.17 -17.99
C ASP A 47 5.36 -11.57 -17.89
N GLY A 48 6.62 -11.74 -18.32
CA GLY A 48 7.32 -13.02 -18.23
C GLY A 48 7.54 -13.46 -16.79
N LEU A 49 7.89 -12.54 -15.90
CA LEU A 49 7.99 -12.82 -14.46
C LEU A 49 6.63 -13.17 -13.85
N SER A 50 5.54 -12.51 -14.26
CA SER A 50 4.20 -12.85 -13.82
C SER A 50 3.83 -14.28 -14.25
N ILE A 51 4.09 -14.65 -15.51
CA ILE A 51 3.85 -15.99 -16.04
C ILE A 51 4.72 -17.06 -15.33
N LEU A 52 5.98 -16.72 -15.02
CA LEU A 52 6.88 -17.58 -14.25
C LEU A 52 6.30 -17.87 -12.86
N ARG A 53 5.86 -16.83 -12.15
CA ARG A 53 5.25 -16.93 -10.81
C ARG A 53 3.96 -17.72 -10.84
N HIS A 54 3.10 -17.49 -11.82
CA HIS A 54 1.88 -18.25 -12.02
C HIS A 54 2.16 -19.73 -12.29
N SER A 55 3.15 -20.04 -13.11
CA SER A 55 3.56 -21.43 -13.38
C SER A 55 4.19 -22.10 -12.14
N ALA A 56 4.93 -21.33 -11.33
CA ALA A 56 5.47 -21.82 -10.05
C ALA A 56 4.35 -22.10 -9.03
N ALA A 57 3.28 -21.29 -9.01
CA ALA A 57 2.09 -21.53 -8.18
C ALA A 57 1.42 -22.86 -8.55
N HIS A 58 1.25 -23.16 -9.85
CA HIS A 58 0.72 -24.42 -10.32
C HIS A 58 1.61 -25.63 -9.95
N VAL A 59 2.94 -25.51 -10.08
CA VAL A 59 3.86 -26.55 -9.64
C VAL A 59 3.81 -26.76 -8.14
N THR A 60 3.58 -25.68 -7.35
CA THR A 60 3.35 -25.79 -5.90
C THR A 60 2.08 -26.58 -5.60
N ALA A 61 0.98 -26.29 -6.31
CA ALA A 61 -0.28 -27.01 -6.14
C ALA A 61 -0.15 -28.51 -6.48
N GLN A 62 0.49 -28.82 -7.60
CA GLN A 62 0.79 -30.19 -7.98
C GLN A 62 1.68 -30.91 -6.93
N ALA A 63 2.69 -30.19 -6.40
CA ALA A 63 3.58 -30.75 -5.37
C ALA A 63 2.82 -31.04 -4.07
N VAL A 64 1.95 -30.12 -3.62
CA VAL A 64 1.10 -30.36 -2.44
C VAL A 64 0.21 -31.58 -2.63
N GLN A 65 -0.54 -31.67 -3.73
CA GLN A 65 -1.41 -32.83 -3.98
C GLN A 65 -0.65 -34.12 -4.21
N SER A 66 0.60 -34.06 -4.66
CA SER A 66 1.46 -35.29 -4.76
C SER A 66 1.87 -35.86 -3.40
N ILE A 67 1.88 -35.03 -2.34
CA ILE A 67 2.21 -35.40 -0.96
C ILE A 67 0.93 -35.64 -0.16
N ASN A 68 -0.06 -34.79 -0.34
CA ASN A 68 -1.37 -34.84 0.32
C ASN A 68 -2.49 -34.84 -0.74
N PRO A 69 -2.91 -36.04 -1.25
CA PRO A 69 -3.96 -36.11 -2.28
C PRO A 69 -5.34 -35.62 -1.84
N ASP A 70 -5.58 -35.49 -0.54
CA ASP A 70 -6.85 -34.97 0.01
C ASP A 70 -6.90 -33.44 0.05
N ALA A 71 -5.78 -32.75 -0.15
CA ALA A 71 -5.74 -31.27 -0.22
C ALA A 71 -6.61 -30.75 -1.38
N LYS A 72 -7.54 -29.84 -1.08
CA LYS A 72 -8.40 -29.21 -2.09
C LYS A 72 -7.81 -27.90 -2.55
N LEU A 73 -7.94 -27.64 -3.83
CA LEU A 73 -7.35 -26.48 -4.50
C LEU A 73 -8.27 -25.27 -4.40
N GLY A 74 -7.75 -24.16 -3.86
CA GLY A 74 -8.35 -22.84 -3.92
C GLY A 74 -7.93 -22.09 -5.20
N ILE A 75 -7.20 -20.98 -5.02
CA ILE A 75 -6.65 -20.14 -6.10
C ILE A 75 -5.15 -19.92 -5.90
N GLY A 76 -4.45 -19.63 -7.00
CA GLY A 76 -2.99 -19.47 -7.01
C GLY A 76 -2.50 -18.39 -7.97
N PRO A 77 -2.81 -17.11 -7.76
CA PRO A 77 -2.36 -16.03 -8.63
C PRO A 77 -0.87 -15.71 -8.41
N PRO A 78 -0.22 -15.12 -9.43
CA PRO A 78 1.01 -14.39 -9.24
C PRO A 78 0.74 -13.11 -8.45
N ILE A 79 1.74 -12.64 -7.70
CA ILE A 79 1.78 -11.33 -7.04
C ILE A 79 3.09 -10.63 -7.38
N THR A 80 3.25 -9.36 -7.01
CA THR A 80 4.35 -8.48 -7.44
C THR A 80 5.73 -9.13 -7.34
N ASP A 81 6.10 -9.76 -6.21
CA ASP A 81 7.41 -10.39 -6.01
C ASP A 81 7.34 -11.90 -5.80
N GLY A 82 6.20 -12.52 -6.13
CA GLY A 82 6.02 -13.94 -5.89
C GLY A 82 4.69 -14.47 -6.37
N PHE A 83 4.19 -15.41 -5.63
CA PHE A 83 2.89 -16.06 -5.85
C PHE A 83 2.35 -16.60 -4.53
N TYR A 84 1.09 -16.95 -4.50
CA TYR A 84 0.56 -17.80 -3.45
C TYR A 84 -0.34 -18.88 -4.03
N TYR A 85 -0.67 -19.88 -3.21
CA TYR A 85 -1.71 -20.85 -3.52
C TYR A 85 -2.47 -21.23 -2.25
N ASP A 86 -3.81 -21.27 -2.33
CA ASP A 86 -4.70 -21.59 -1.23
C ASP A 86 -5.10 -23.05 -1.25
N PHE A 87 -5.04 -23.72 -0.09
CA PHE A 87 -5.36 -25.11 0.09
C PHE A 87 -6.35 -25.31 1.23
N ASP A 88 -7.35 -26.16 1.02
CA ASP A 88 -8.12 -26.72 2.11
C ASP A 88 -7.49 -28.04 2.54
N VAL A 89 -6.93 -28.04 3.72
CA VAL A 89 -6.25 -29.17 4.34
C VAL A 89 -6.75 -29.39 5.77
N ALA A 90 -6.67 -30.62 6.26
CA ALA A 90 -7.13 -30.98 7.61
C ALA A 90 -6.27 -30.34 8.71
N GLU A 91 -4.96 -30.26 8.50
CA GLU A 91 -3.99 -29.69 9.43
C GLU A 91 -3.17 -28.59 8.75
N PRO A 92 -2.83 -27.51 9.46
CA PRO A 92 -1.97 -26.45 8.94
C PRO A 92 -0.59 -26.97 8.51
N PHE A 93 -0.04 -26.41 7.44
CA PHE A 93 1.32 -26.74 7.02
C PHE A 93 2.36 -26.34 8.06
N THR A 94 3.33 -27.22 8.27
CA THR A 94 4.51 -26.98 9.11
C THR A 94 5.72 -26.55 8.26
N PRO A 95 6.79 -26.01 8.87
CA PRO A 95 8.05 -25.73 8.14
C PRO A 95 8.67 -27.00 7.50
N GLU A 96 8.45 -28.16 8.08
CA GLU A 96 8.88 -29.48 7.54
C GLU A 96 8.10 -29.82 6.28
N ASP A 97 6.79 -29.54 6.26
CA ASP A 97 5.93 -29.74 5.08
C ASP A 97 6.38 -28.84 3.93
N LEU A 98 6.70 -27.56 4.19
CA LEU A 98 7.22 -26.67 3.15
C LEU A 98 8.48 -27.21 2.50
N LYS A 99 9.42 -27.77 3.29
CA LYS A 99 10.63 -28.42 2.76
C LYS A 99 10.32 -29.66 1.94
N ALA A 100 9.30 -30.41 2.32
CA ALA A 100 8.87 -31.60 1.57
C ALA A 100 8.23 -31.19 0.24
N ILE A 101 7.42 -30.12 0.25
CA ILE A 101 6.80 -29.55 -0.93
C ILE A 101 7.88 -28.99 -1.88
N GLU A 102 8.89 -28.27 -1.40
CA GLU A 102 10.02 -27.80 -2.22
C GLU A 102 10.75 -28.95 -2.92
N LYS A 103 10.99 -30.06 -2.23
CA LYS A 103 11.60 -31.26 -2.85
C LYS A 103 10.71 -31.86 -3.94
N ALA A 104 9.39 -31.85 -3.76
CA ALA A 104 8.46 -32.32 -4.77
C ALA A 104 8.41 -31.38 -5.97
N MET A 105 8.40 -30.06 -5.75
CA MET A 105 8.51 -29.03 -6.81
C MET A 105 9.78 -29.21 -7.63
N ASP A 106 10.94 -29.39 -6.98
CA ASP A 106 12.22 -29.65 -7.64
C ASP A 106 12.14 -30.84 -8.60
N ARG A 107 11.46 -31.91 -8.18
CA ARG A 107 11.27 -33.11 -9.00
C ARG A 107 10.42 -32.80 -10.23
N ILE A 108 9.29 -32.11 -10.05
CA ILE A 108 8.38 -31.74 -11.12
C ILE A 108 9.08 -30.82 -12.13
N ILE A 109 9.84 -29.81 -11.64
CA ILE A 109 10.62 -28.89 -12.47
C ILE A 109 11.64 -29.64 -13.33
N ARG A 110 12.40 -30.58 -12.74
CA ARG A 110 13.40 -31.37 -13.47
C ARG A 110 12.79 -32.33 -14.50
N GLN A 111 11.57 -32.80 -14.29
CA GLN A 111 10.84 -33.61 -15.26
C GLN A 111 10.56 -32.86 -16.55
N GLY A 112 10.40 -31.51 -16.50
CA GLY A 112 10.15 -30.69 -17.67
C GLY A 112 8.78 -30.96 -18.30
N GLN A 113 7.75 -31.14 -17.45
CA GLN A 113 6.37 -31.35 -17.87
C GLN A 113 5.90 -30.15 -18.71
N ARG A 114 5.13 -30.36 -19.77
CA ARG A 114 4.58 -29.30 -20.60
C ARG A 114 3.27 -28.81 -20.01
N PHE A 115 3.06 -27.50 -20.02
CA PHE A 115 1.76 -26.89 -19.73
C PHE A 115 0.92 -26.91 -21.01
N VAL A 116 -0.24 -27.53 -20.96
CA VAL A 116 -1.17 -27.66 -22.10
C VAL A 116 -2.50 -27.04 -21.74
N ARG A 117 -2.90 -26.01 -22.48
CA ARG A 117 -4.19 -25.32 -22.32
C ARG A 117 -5.26 -26.07 -23.11
N ARG A 118 -6.39 -26.32 -22.47
CA ARG A 118 -7.57 -26.94 -23.08
C ARG A 118 -8.81 -26.12 -22.78
N VAL A 119 -9.55 -25.71 -23.82
CA VAL A 119 -10.88 -25.12 -23.67
C VAL A 119 -11.88 -26.23 -23.40
N VAL A 120 -12.73 -26.04 -22.41
CA VAL A 120 -13.71 -27.02 -21.96
C VAL A 120 -15.08 -26.38 -21.77
N THR A 121 -16.13 -27.18 -21.92
CA THR A 121 -17.49 -26.79 -21.55
C THR A 121 -17.65 -26.77 -20.03
N GLU A 122 -18.70 -26.13 -19.52
CA GLU A 122 -19.01 -26.13 -18.09
C GLU A 122 -19.24 -27.55 -17.55
N ASP A 123 -19.94 -28.38 -18.31
CA ASP A 123 -20.22 -29.77 -17.91
C ASP A 123 -18.93 -30.61 -17.84
N GLU A 124 -18.03 -30.45 -18.80
CA GLU A 124 -16.71 -31.10 -18.78
C GLU A 124 -15.88 -30.63 -17.59
N ALA A 125 -15.79 -29.32 -17.36
CA ALA A 125 -15.06 -28.75 -16.24
C ALA A 125 -15.59 -29.27 -14.89
N ARG A 126 -16.92 -29.30 -14.72
CA ARG A 126 -17.56 -29.82 -13.51
C ARG A 126 -17.30 -31.32 -13.30
N ALA A 127 -17.33 -32.08 -14.38
CA ALA A 127 -17.07 -33.53 -14.32
C ALA A 127 -15.59 -33.79 -13.97
N GLU A 128 -14.66 -33.08 -14.58
CA GLU A 128 -13.24 -33.25 -14.38
C GLU A 128 -12.72 -32.76 -13.02
N LEU A 129 -13.36 -31.72 -12.45
CA LEU A 129 -13.00 -31.12 -11.17
C LEU A 129 -14.01 -31.45 -10.06
N ALA A 130 -14.74 -32.55 -10.19
CA ALA A 130 -15.79 -32.94 -9.26
C ALA A 130 -15.33 -33.05 -7.79
N ASN A 131 -14.04 -33.33 -7.58
CA ASN A 131 -13.43 -33.42 -6.25
C ASN A 131 -12.84 -32.10 -5.71
N GLU A 132 -12.97 -30.98 -6.46
CA GLU A 132 -12.40 -29.67 -6.13
C GLU A 132 -13.53 -28.66 -5.86
N PRO A 133 -14.07 -28.59 -4.63
CA PRO A 133 -15.27 -27.82 -4.31
C PRO A 133 -15.11 -26.32 -4.61
N TYR A 134 -13.94 -25.77 -4.36
CA TYR A 134 -13.67 -24.36 -4.63
C TYR A 134 -13.60 -24.04 -6.13
N LYS A 135 -13.08 -24.96 -6.94
CA LYS A 135 -13.10 -24.84 -8.40
C LYS A 135 -14.51 -24.93 -8.96
N LEU A 136 -15.35 -25.81 -8.40
CA LEU A 136 -16.77 -25.89 -8.76
C LEU A 136 -17.54 -24.59 -8.43
N GLU A 137 -17.23 -23.96 -7.30
CA GLU A 137 -17.79 -22.65 -6.95
C GLU A 137 -17.38 -21.59 -7.96
N LEU A 138 -16.08 -21.52 -8.31
CA LEU A 138 -15.55 -20.58 -9.30
C LEU A 138 -16.18 -20.74 -10.69
N ILE A 139 -16.41 -21.98 -11.15
CA ILE A 139 -17.15 -22.27 -12.41
C ILE A 139 -18.56 -21.67 -12.35
N GLY A 140 -19.25 -21.78 -11.19
CA GLY A 140 -20.61 -21.26 -11.00
C GLY A 140 -20.71 -19.73 -11.04
N LEU A 141 -19.65 -19.03 -10.74
CA LEU A 141 -19.63 -17.56 -10.70
C LEU A 141 -19.49 -16.89 -12.08
N LYS A 142 -19.25 -17.65 -13.15
CA LYS A 142 -19.20 -17.20 -14.56
C LYS A 142 -18.45 -15.87 -14.76
N GLY A 143 -17.27 -15.75 -14.18
CA GLY A 143 -16.41 -14.58 -14.38
C GLY A 143 -16.73 -13.35 -13.52
N HIS A 144 -17.69 -13.44 -12.63
CA HIS A 144 -17.98 -12.42 -11.63
C HIS A 144 -17.43 -12.84 -10.27
N VAL A 145 -16.13 -12.76 -10.07
CA VAL A 145 -15.58 -12.63 -8.72
C VAL A 145 -15.75 -11.16 -8.36
N GLY A 146 -16.68 -10.88 -7.46
CA GLY A 146 -16.82 -9.53 -6.91
C GLY A 146 -15.47 -9.11 -6.31
N LYS A 147 -15.06 -7.86 -6.55
CA LYS A 147 -13.92 -7.25 -5.90
C LYS A 147 -14.04 -7.51 -4.41
N GLY A 148 -13.03 -8.11 -3.83
CA GLY A 148 -12.85 -8.08 -2.38
C GLY A 148 -12.85 -6.61 -1.95
N ASP A 149 -13.38 -6.33 -0.77
CA ASP A 149 -13.50 -5.02 -0.17
C ASP A 149 -12.19 -4.22 -0.27
N GLY A 150 -12.12 -3.25 -1.10
CA GLY A 150 -11.21 -2.09 -1.15
C GLY A 150 -9.90 -2.07 -0.37
N SER A 151 -9.26 -3.19 -0.06
CA SER A 151 -7.95 -3.23 0.57
C SER A 151 -6.86 -3.09 -0.48
N THR A 152 -6.24 -1.94 -0.50
CA THR A 152 -5.19 -1.52 -1.43
C THR A 152 -3.82 -2.04 -1.04
N ASP A 153 -3.58 -3.30 -1.03
CA ASP A 153 -2.25 -3.91 -1.15
C ASP A 153 -2.52 -5.38 -1.50
N ASP A 154 -2.19 -5.80 -2.70
CA ASP A 154 -2.33 -7.15 -3.26
C ASP A 154 -3.72 -7.58 -3.76
N ASN A 155 -4.62 -6.68 -4.10
CA ASN A 155 -5.84 -7.01 -4.84
C ASN A 155 -5.57 -7.06 -6.34
N GLU A 156 -4.86 -8.07 -6.77
CA GLU A 156 -5.00 -8.53 -8.15
C GLU A 156 -6.41 -9.16 -8.27
N ASP A 157 -7.23 -8.59 -9.14
CA ASP A 157 -8.51 -9.17 -9.53
C ASP A 157 -8.23 -10.60 -10.05
N VAL A 158 -8.44 -11.60 -9.21
CA VAL A 158 -8.38 -12.99 -9.63
C VAL A 158 -9.61 -13.22 -10.49
N GLU A 159 -9.50 -12.81 -11.74
CA GLU A 159 -10.51 -13.10 -12.74
C GLU A 159 -10.54 -14.60 -13.03
N VAL A 160 -11.36 -15.33 -12.31
CA VAL A 160 -11.68 -16.71 -12.64
C VAL A 160 -12.94 -16.70 -13.53
N GLY A 161 -12.76 -17.16 -14.77
CA GLY A 161 -13.84 -17.28 -15.71
C GLY A 161 -13.94 -16.05 -16.64
N GLY A 162 -13.39 -16.12 -17.83
CA GLY A 162 -13.74 -15.31 -18.98
C GLY A 162 -14.96 -15.90 -19.70
N THR A 163 -15.16 -15.49 -20.93
CA THR A 163 -16.15 -16.09 -21.83
C THR A 163 -15.86 -17.57 -22.11
N GLU A 164 -14.62 -18.06 -21.83
CA GLU A 164 -14.18 -19.44 -22.02
C GLU A 164 -13.65 -20.04 -20.72
N LEU A 165 -14.08 -21.25 -20.38
CA LEU A 165 -13.48 -22.06 -19.32
C LEU A 165 -12.29 -22.83 -19.87
N THR A 166 -11.16 -22.77 -19.14
CA THR A 166 -9.93 -23.44 -19.54
C THR A 166 -9.34 -24.26 -18.39
N ILE A 167 -8.86 -25.45 -18.74
CA ILE A 167 -8.07 -26.32 -17.86
C ILE A 167 -6.64 -26.34 -18.41
N TYR A 168 -5.68 -26.16 -17.52
CA TYR A 168 -4.27 -26.40 -17.80
C TYR A 168 -3.84 -27.74 -17.25
N GLU A 169 -3.19 -28.51 -18.09
CA GLU A 169 -2.69 -29.85 -17.79
C GLU A 169 -1.15 -29.85 -17.79
N ASN A 170 -0.56 -30.44 -16.76
CA ASN A 170 0.87 -30.75 -16.73
C ASN A 170 1.05 -32.14 -17.32
N VAL A 171 1.67 -32.22 -18.50
CA VAL A 171 1.77 -33.47 -19.25
C VAL A 171 3.22 -33.88 -19.47
N ASP A 172 3.45 -35.19 -19.60
CA ASP A 172 4.72 -35.72 -20.10
C ASP A 172 4.96 -35.27 -21.53
N GLY A 173 6.12 -34.64 -21.79
CA GLY A 173 6.42 -34.09 -23.11
C GLY A 173 6.61 -35.13 -24.22
N LYS A 174 6.75 -36.42 -23.89
CA LYS A 174 6.97 -37.52 -24.85
C LYS A 174 5.75 -38.43 -24.99
N THR A 175 5.13 -38.80 -23.86
CA THR A 175 3.99 -39.71 -23.86
C THR A 175 2.65 -39.03 -23.95
N GLY A 176 2.58 -37.73 -23.57
CA GLY A 176 1.33 -36.98 -23.44
C GLY A 176 0.51 -37.37 -22.22
N GLU A 177 1.04 -38.19 -21.31
CA GLU A 177 0.38 -38.56 -20.07
C GLU A 177 0.14 -37.31 -19.18
N VAL A 178 -1.09 -37.15 -18.67
CA VAL A 178 -1.46 -36.07 -17.77
C VAL A 178 -1.07 -36.41 -16.35
N TYR A 179 -0.18 -35.63 -15.78
CA TYR A 179 0.23 -35.81 -14.38
C TYR A 179 -0.65 -35.05 -13.40
N TRP A 180 -1.14 -33.89 -13.81
CA TRP A 180 -1.93 -33.02 -12.96
C TRP A 180 -2.68 -31.96 -13.81
N LYS A 181 -3.75 -31.40 -13.27
CA LYS A 181 -4.56 -30.38 -13.95
C LYS A 181 -5.22 -29.41 -12.98
N ASP A 182 -5.50 -28.20 -13.45
CA ASP A 182 -6.21 -27.17 -12.70
C ASP A 182 -7.06 -26.26 -13.62
N LEU A 183 -8.13 -25.69 -13.05
CA LEU A 183 -8.91 -24.63 -13.67
C LEU A 183 -8.12 -23.33 -13.63
N CYS A 184 -7.74 -22.78 -14.77
CA CYS A 184 -6.90 -21.61 -14.86
C CYS A 184 -7.03 -20.91 -16.22
N ARG A 185 -6.83 -19.61 -16.28
CA ARG A 185 -6.81 -18.84 -17.51
C ARG A 185 -5.46 -18.86 -18.24
N GLY A 186 -4.40 -19.01 -17.50
CA GLY A 186 -3.05 -18.85 -18.02
C GLY A 186 -2.70 -17.38 -18.29
N PRO A 187 -1.71 -17.09 -19.16
CA PRO A 187 -0.85 -18.10 -19.77
C PRO A 187 0.16 -18.72 -18.82
N HIS A 188 0.79 -19.81 -19.24
CA HIS A 188 1.86 -20.48 -18.52
C HIS A 188 3.14 -20.59 -19.35
N LEU A 189 4.26 -20.88 -18.66
CA LEU A 189 5.52 -21.24 -19.31
C LEU A 189 5.33 -22.43 -20.26
N PRO A 190 6.13 -22.59 -21.31
CA PRO A 190 6.09 -23.77 -22.18
C PRO A 190 6.25 -25.12 -21.46
N ASN A 191 7.05 -25.15 -20.40
CA ASN A 191 7.25 -26.33 -19.57
C ASN A 191 7.80 -25.98 -18.18
N THR A 192 7.66 -26.90 -17.23
CA THR A 192 8.07 -26.68 -15.83
C THR A 192 9.58 -26.46 -15.66
N ARG A 193 10.44 -26.96 -16.56
CA ARG A 193 11.90 -26.76 -16.47
C ARG A 193 12.30 -25.28 -16.61
N MET A 194 11.49 -24.48 -17.28
CA MET A 194 11.75 -23.05 -17.45
C MET A 194 11.58 -22.23 -16.15
N ILE A 195 10.98 -22.80 -15.12
CA ILE A 195 10.96 -22.20 -13.77
C ILE A 195 12.40 -22.09 -13.22
N GLY A 196 13.30 -22.99 -13.65
CA GLY A 196 14.69 -22.92 -13.28
C GLY A 196 14.94 -23.22 -11.80
N ASN A 197 15.86 -22.46 -11.20
CA ASN A 197 16.29 -22.59 -9.80
C ASN A 197 16.20 -21.25 -9.02
N GLY A 198 15.57 -20.25 -9.61
CA GLY A 198 15.35 -18.93 -9.02
C GLY A 198 14.06 -18.83 -8.20
N TRP A 199 13.64 -19.85 -7.48
CA TRP A 199 12.39 -19.89 -6.73
C TRP A 199 12.58 -20.42 -5.31
N GLY A 200 11.59 -20.20 -4.44
CA GLY A 200 11.53 -20.75 -3.10
C GLY A 200 10.17 -20.51 -2.45
N LEU A 201 9.80 -21.36 -1.48
CA LEU A 201 8.65 -21.12 -0.62
C LEU A 201 9.07 -20.19 0.53
N VAL A 202 8.22 -19.22 0.85
CA VAL A 202 8.56 -18.15 1.82
C VAL A 202 7.94 -18.43 3.18
N ARG A 203 6.63 -18.73 3.20
CA ARG A 203 5.87 -18.97 4.43
C ARG A 203 4.51 -19.55 4.11
N ASN A 204 3.82 -20.00 5.15
CA ASN A 204 2.38 -20.27 5.10
C ASN A 204 1.62 -19.35 6.06
N ALA A 205 0.34 -19.17 5.79
CA ALA A 205 -0.58 -18.40 6.64
C ALA A 205 -2.01 -18.93 6.46
N ALA A 206 -2.86 -18.66 7.44
CA ALA A 206 -4.29 -18.84 7.28
C ALA A 206 -4.87 -17.70 6.43
N ALA A 207 -5.80 -18.00 5.54
CA ALA A 207 -6.51 -17.03 4.72
C ALA A 207 -7.97 -17.44 4.55
N TYR A 208 -8.89 -16.49 4.69
CA TYR A 208 -10.31 -16.79 4.44
C TYR A 208 -10.57 -16.92 2.94
N TRP A 209 -11.34 -17.94 2.56
CA TRP A 209 -11.75 -18.11 1.17
C TRP A 209 -12.41 -16.84 0.64
N ARG A 210 -11.90 -16.31 -0.47
CA ARG A 210 -12.37 -15.06 -1.10
C ARG A 210 -12.36 -13.85 -0.16
N GLY A 211 -11.43 -13.81 0.81
CA GLY A 211 -11.25 -12.67 1.71
C GLY A 211 -12.38 -12.45 2.74
N SER A 212 -13.38 -13.30 2.81
CA SER A 212 -14.51 -13.13 3.71
C SER A 212 -14.40 -13.97 4.97
N GLU A 213 -14.42 -13.36 6.15
CA GLU A 213 -14.41 -14.04 7.45
C GLU A 213 -15.62 -14.99 7.65
N LYS A 214 -16.66 -14.86 6.83
CA LYS A 214 -17.81 -15.76 6.83
C LYS A 214 -17.55 -17.08 6.12
N ASN A 215 -16.51 -17.15 5.31
CA ASN A 215 -16.12 -18.32 4.56
C ASN A 215 -15.09 -19.18 5.34
N LYS A 216 -14.86 -20.39 4.83
CA LYS A 216 -13.90 -21.31 5.42
C LYS A 216 -12.48 -20.71 5.38
N GLN A 217 -11.74 -20.90 6.45
CA GLN A 217 -10.33 -20.55 6.51
C GLN A 217 -9.50 -21.65 5.82
N LEU A 218 -8.71 -21.24 4.84
CA LEU A 218 -7.79 -22.08 4.07
C LEU A 218 -6.35 -21.87 4.53
N GLN A 219 -5.43 -22.74 4.09
CA GLN A 219 -4.01 -22.58 4.28
C GLN A 219 -3.40 -22.02 2.99
N ARG A 220 -2.76 -20.87 3.08
CA ARG A 220 -2.09 -20.19 1.99
C ARG A 220 -0.59 -20.40 2.08
N ILE A 221 0.01 -20.95 1.02
CA ILE A 221 1.46 -21.03 0.87
C ILE A 221 1.91 -19.88 -0.01
N TYR A 222 2.85 -19.07 0.49
CA TYR A 222 3.52 -18.02 -0.27
C TYR A 222 4.84 -18.54 -0.81
N GLY A 223 5.10 -18.24 -2.08
CA GLY A 223 6.36 -18.48 -2.75
C GLY A 223 6.84 -17.29 -3.54
N THR A 224 8.07 -17.35 -4.01
CA THR A 224 8.68 -16.36 -4.90
C THR A 224 9.36 -17.05 -6.06
N ALA A 225 9.38 -16.39 -7.23
CA ALA A 225 10.09 -16.91 -8.41
C ALA A 225 10.67 -15.75 -9.25
N TRP A 226 11.91 -15.95 -9.70
CA TRP A 226 12.77 -15.01 -10.38
C TRP A 226 13.42 -15.66 -11.58
N ALA A 227 13.82 -14.89 -12.58
CA ALA A 227 14.43 -15.43 -13.80
C ALA A 227 15.77 -16.13 -13.55
N SER A 228 16.47 -15.79 -12.46
CA SER A 228 17.73 -16.38 -12.08
C SER A 228 17.86 -16.65 -10.58
N LYS A 229 18.85 -17.48 -10.21
CA LYS A 229 19.20 -17.71 -8.80
C LYS A 229 19.84 -16.47 -8.17
N GLU A 230 20.52 -15.66 -8.94
CA GLU A 230 21.12 -14.39 -8.52
C GLU A 230 20.03 -13.41 -8.09
N GLU A 231 19.00 -13.24 -8.90
CA GLU A 231 17.85 -12.37 -8.58
C GLU A 231 17.10 -12.85 -7.33
N LEU A 232 16.92 -14.17 -7.19
CA LEU A 232 16.34 -14.75 -5.96
C LEU A 232 17.20 -14.40 -4.73
N ARG A 233 18.54 -14.49 -4.84
CA ARG A 233 19.44 -14.15 -3.73
C ARG A 233 19.33 -12.68 -3.39
N GLU A 234 19.34 -11.78 -4.37
CA GLU A 234 19.16 -10.35 -4.17
C GLU A 234 17.82 -10.03 -3.49
N TYR A 235 16.75 -10.69 -3.92
CA TYR A 235 15.45 -10.59 -3.26
C TYR A 235 15.52 -11.03 -1.80
N GLN A 236 16.14 -12.20 -1.51
CA GLN A 236 16.29 -12.70 -0.15
C GLN A 236 17.13 -11.76 0.74
N GLU A 237 18.20 -11.18 0.20
CA GLU A 237 19.03 -10.19 0.88
C GLU A 237 18.21 -8.92 1.18
N ARG A 238 17.41 -8.42 0.23
CA ARG A 238 16.48 -7.29 0.44
C ARG A 238 15.45 -7.60 1.52
N GLN A 239 14.86 -8.80 1.52
CA GLN A 239 13.88 -9.22 2.53
C GLN A 239 14.52 -9.33 3.93
N ALA A 240 15.74 -9.88 4.02
CA ALA A 240 16.47 -9.95 5.28
C ALA A 240 16.82 -8.55 5.81
N GLU A 241 17.17 -7.61 4.94
CA GLU A 241 17.43 -6.23 5.32
C GLU A 241 16.13 -5.50 5.72
N ALA A 242 15.02 -5.74 5.01
CA ALA A 242 13.71 -5.22 5.38
C ALA A 242 13.27 -5.69 6.78
N ALA A 243 13.49 -6.97 7.10
CA ALA A 243 13.15 -7.52 8.41
C ALA A 243 13.97 -6.89 9.57
N LYS A 244 15.21 -6.46 9.31
CA LYS A 244 16.02 -5.73 10.30
C LYS A 244 15.48 -4.31 10.55
N ARG A 245 14.88 -3.71 9.53
CA ARG A 245 14.37 -2.33 9.54
C ARG A 245 12.89 -2.24 9.91
N ASP A 246 12.21 -3.36 10.16
CA ASP A 246 10.77 -3.38 10.50
C ASP A 246 10.46 -2.37 11.60
N HIS A 247 9.57 -1.41 11.30
CA HIS A 247 9.23 -0.32 12.20
C HIS A 247 8.65 -0.80 13.54
N ARG A 248 8.00 -1.96 13.58
CA ARG A 248 7.45 -2.54 14.82
C ARG A 248 8.58 -2.95 15.77
N LYS A 249 9.63 -3.56 15.21
CA LYS A 249 10.83 -3.95 15.95
C LYS A 249 11.63 -2.72 16.38
N LEU A 250 11.93 -1.82 15.46
CA LEU A 250 12.67 -0.60 15.75
C LEU A 250 11.90 0.31 16.72
N GLY A 251 10.58 0.41 16.56
CA GLY A 251 9.72 1.18 17.46
C GLY A 251 9.79 0.71 18.90
N GLN A 252 9.81 -0.62 19.10
CA GLN A 252 9.99 -1.22 20.43
C GLN A 252 11.44 -1.03 20.96
N GLU A 253 12.46 -1.28 20.14
CA GLU A 253 13.86 -1.17 20.52
C GLU A 253 14.28 0.26 20.90
N LEU A 254 13.70 1.27 20.23
CA LEU A 254 13.98 2.70 20.42
C LEU A 254 12.95 3.41 21.31
N ASP A 255 11.96 2.68 21.84
CA ASP A 255 10.89 3.19 22.71
C ASP A 255 10.11 4.34 22.07
N LEU A 256 9.62 4.14 20.83
CA LEU A 256 8.94 5.19 20.06
C LEU A 256 7.41 5.12 20.16
N PHE A 257 6.83 3.92 20.14
CA PHE A 257 5.38 3.69 20.18
C PHE A 257 5.04 2.26 20.57
N SER A 258 3.78 2.02 20.92
CA SER A 258 3.24 0.69 21.21
C SER A 258 1.78 0.55 20.76
N PHE A 259 1.27 -0.68 20.79
CA PHE A 259 -0.12 -1.04 20.53
C PHE A 259 -0.68 -1.83 21.73
N PRO A 260 -1.08 -1.16 22.81
CA PRO A 260 -1.67 -1.83 23.96
C PRO A 260 -2.98 -2.53 23.60
N THR A 261 -3.14 -3.78 24.04
CA THR A 261 -4.36 -4.56 23.76
C THR A 261 -5.60 -3.96 24.40
N GLU A 262 -5.43 -3.23 25.47
CA GLU A 262 -6.47 -2.59 26.26
C GLU A 262 -7.25 -1.51 25.51
N ILE A 263 -6.60 -0.85 24.55
CA ILE A 263 -7.24 0.20 23.74
C ILE A 263 -7.77 -0.30 22.39
N GLY A 264 -7.51 -1.57 22.07
CA GLY A 264 -7.96 -2.22 20.85
C GLY A 264 -6.96 -2.21 19.70
N SER A 265 -7.17 -3.13 18.75
CA SER A 265 -6.27 -3.32 17.62
C SER A 265 -6.29 -2.13 16.66
N GLY A 266 -5.11 -1.77 16.14
CA GLY A 266 -4.97 -0.68 15.17
C GLY A 266 -5.03 0.73 15.78
N MET A 267 -4.87 0.84 17.10
CA MET A 267 -4.76 2.11 17.82
C MET A 267 -3.35 2.23 18.40
N SER A 268 -2.56 3.20 17.92
CA SER A 268 -1.19 3.42 18.36
C SER A 268 -1.11 4.37 19.55
N VAL A 269 -0.17 4.10 20.46
CA VAL A 269 0.22 5.01 21.55
C VAL A 269 1.65 5.45 21.30
N TRP A 270 1.87 6.76 21.30
CA TRP A 270 3.18 7.37 21.09
C TRP A 270 3.90 7.53 22.43
N HIS A 271 5.12 7.02 22.51
CA HIS A 271 5.99 7.21 23.66
C HIS A 271 6.73 8.57 23.56
N PRO A 272 7.35 9.07 24.64
CA PRO A 272 7.96 10.42 24.62
C PRO A 272 8.92 10.65 23.46
N ARG A 273 9.81 9.70 23.15
CA ARG A 273 10.77 9.82 22.03
C ARG A 273 10.06 9.85 20.67
N GLY A 274 9.09 8.97 20.45
CA GLY A 274 8.27 8.96 19.24
C GLY A 274 7.41 10.23 19.11
N GLY A 275 6.86 10.71 20.22
CA GLY A 275 6.11 11.96 20.30
C GLY A 275 6.93 13.18 19.86
N ILE A 276 8.22 13.24 20.24
CA ILE A 276 9.13 14.31 19.80
C ILE A 276 9.31 14.26 18.27
N VAL A 277 9.63 13.09 17.71
CA VAL A 277 9.81 12.96 16.25
C VAL A 277 8.53 13.38 15.51
N ARG A 278 7.38 12.91 15.96
CA ARG A 278 6.08 13.29 15.40
C ARG A 278 5.85 14.80 15.48
N GLN A 279 6.14 15.43 16.61
CA GLN A 279 5.99 16.87 16.79
C GLN A 279 6.90 17.66 15.84
N GLU A 280 8.15 17.25 15.64
CA GLU A 280 9.08 17.87 14.69
C GLU A 280 8.55 17.75 13.24
N MET A 281 7.98 16.59 12.88
CA MET A 281 7.33 16.41 11.58
C MET A 281 6.15 17.37 11.41
N GLU A 282 5.26 17.45 12.39
CA GLU A 282 4.08 18.34 12.36
C GLU A 282 4.50 19.82 12.28
N GLN A 283 5.50 20.25 13.05
CA GLN A 283 6.01 21.63 13.02
C GLN A 283 6.65 21.98 11.68
N HIS A 284 7.40 21.04 11.09
CA HIS A 284 7.98 21.22 9.76
C HIS A 284 6.88 21.43 8.71
N LEU A 285 5.87 20.54 8.68
CA LEU A 285 4.74 20.67 7.76
C LEU A 285 3.93 21.94 8.00
N LEU A 286 3.71 22.33 9.25
CA LEU A 286 3.02 23.57 9.60
C LEU A 286 3.71 24.80 8.99
N ARG A 287 5.04 24.86 9.08
CA ARG A 287 5.83 25.92 8.48
C ARG A 287 5.72 25.90 6.96
N ARG A 288 5.96 24.75 6.32
CA ARG A 288 5.92 24.59 4.86
C ARG A 288 4.55 24.94 4.27
N ASN A 289 3.48 24.49 4.94
CA ASN A 289 2.11 24.82 4.52
C ASN A 289 1.83 26.33 4.64
N ARG A 290 2.25 26.99 5.73
CA ARG A 290 2.08 28.44 5.88
C ARG A 290 2.83 29.22 4.80
N GLU A 291 4.07 28.85 4.51
CA GLU A 291 4.87 29.43 3.42
C GLU A 291 4.18 29.29 2.05
N ALA A 292 3.46 28.17 1.84
CA ALA A 292 2.67 27.91 0.62
C ALA A 292 1.25 28.52 0.65
N GLY A 293 0.92 29.33 1.67
CA GLY A 293 -0.35 30.05 1.77
C GLY A 293 -1.54 29.22 2.27
N TYR A 294 -1.31 28.12 2.98
CA TYR A 294 -2.37 27.34 3.62
C TYR A 294 -2.73 27.93 4.99
N THR A 295 -4.02 27.89 5.30
CA THR A 295 -4.57 28.27 6.61
C THR A 295 -5.00 27.03 7.36
N TYR A 296 -4.57 26.89 8.62
CA TYR A 296 -4.93 25.77 9.47
C TYR A 296 -6.32 25.93 10.06
N VAL A 297 -7.07 24.83 10.02
CA VAL A 297 -8.40 24.68 10.61
C VAL A 297 -8.43 23.49 11.56
N TYR A 298 -9.44 23.39 12.40
CA TYR A 298 -9.65 22.28 13.33
C TYR A 298 -11.11 21.87 13.30
N THR A 299 -11.37 20.60 13.12
CA THR A 299 -12.72 20.06 12.99
C THR A 299 -13.01 18.97 14.00
N PRO A 300 -14.29 18.81 14.44
CA PRO A 300 -14.64 17.78 15.43
C PRO A 300 -14.44 16.37 14.86
N HIS A 301 -14.25 15.40 15.78
CA HIS A 301 -14.03 13.99 15.42
C HIS A 301 -15.32 13.25 15.09
N ILE A 302 -16.46 13.77 15.52
CA ILE A 302 -17.78 13.15 15.33
C ILE A 302 -18.75 14.12 14.68
N SER A 303 -19.69 13.61 13.93
CA SER A 303 -20.77 14.39 13.32
C SER A 303 -22.04 13.55 13.17
N LYS A 304 -23.16 14.24 13.01
CA LYS A 304 -24.46 13.63 12.67
C LYS A 304 -24.39 12.88 11.34
N SER A 305 -25.20 11.85 11.22
CA SER A 305 -25.34 11.05 9.98
C SER A 305 -25.63 11.89 8.74
N ASP A 306 -26.42 12.98 8.88
CA ASP A 306 -26.85 13.80 7.76
C ASP A 306 -25.69 14.36 6.94
N LEU A 307 -24.59 14.76 7.60
CA LEU A 307 -23.38 15.24 6.92
C LEU A 307 -22.75 14.15 6.03
N PHE A 308 -22.72 12.92 6.54
CA PHE A 308 -22.14 11.79 5.81
C PHE A 308 -23.09 11.20 4.75
N ILE A 309 -24.40 11.39 4.91
CA ILE A 309 -25.39 11.13 3.85
C ILE A 309 -25.21 12.14 2.72
N GLN A 310 -25.16 13.44 3.04
CA GLN A 310 -24.99 14.51 2.04
C GLN A 310 -23.69 14.35 1.26
N SER A 311 -22.59 14.06 1.92
CA SER A 311 -21.29 13.86 1.27
C SER A 311 -21.16 12.52 0.54
N GLY A 312 -22.09 11.58 0.72
CA GLY A 312 -22.07 10.27 0.08
C GLY A 312 -21.19 9.22 0.77
N HIS A 313 -20.61 9.53 1.93
CA HIS A 313 -19.77 8.56 2.64
C HIS A 313 -20.55 7.34 3.12
N LEU A 314 -21.77 7.53 3.64
CA LEU A 314 -22.63 6.42 4.08
C LEU A 314 -23.15 5.55 2.91
N THR A 315 -23.09 6.04 1.68
CA THR A 315 -23.47 5.26 0.49
C THR A 315 -22.29 4.48 -0.10
N ASN A 316 -21.10 5.12 -0.17
CA ASN A 316 -19.97 4.60 -0.93
C ASN A 316 -18.80 4.12 -0.05
N TYR A 317 -18.85 4.39 1.27
CA TYR A 317 -17.74 4.15 2.20
C TYR A 317 -18.20 3.56 3.55
N ALA A 318 -19.46 3.12 3.66
CA ALA A 318 -20.06 2.68 4.91
C ALA A 318 -19.31 1.51 5.57
N GLU A 319 -18.79 0.56 4.79
CA GLU A 319 -18.08 -0.61 5.29
C GLU A 319 -16.78 -0.26 6.02
N SER A 320 -16.16 0.85 5.64
CA SER A 320 -14.95 1.37 6.29
C SER A 320 -15.23 2.35 7.44
N MET A 321 -16.49 2.62 7.76
CA MET A 321 -16.86 3.49 8.88
C MET A 321 -17.12 2.68 10.14
N PHE A 322 -16.70 3.22 11.30
CA PHE A 322 -17.14 2.66 12.58
C PHE A 322 -18.66 2.76 12.71
N PRO A 323 -19.32 1.79 13.40
CA PRO A 323 -20.75 1.86 13.66
C PRO A 323 -21.14 3.17 14.36
N PRO A 324 -22.38 3.66 14.14
CA PRO A 324 -22.82 4.89 14.77
C PRO A 324 -22.96 4.78 16.29
N MET A 325 -22.72 5.91 16.94
CA MET A 325 -23.12 6.13 18.34
C MET A 325 -24.51 6.75 18.34
N ARG A 326 -25.48 6.12 19.01
CA ARG A 326 -26.84 6.65 19.10
C ARG A 326 -26.99 7.49 20.35
N LEU A 327 -27.31 8.76 20.18
CA LEU A 327 -27.52 9.73 21.26
C LEU A 327 -29.00 10.13 21.35
N ASP A 328 -29.42 10.55 22.55
CA ASP A 328 -30.75 11.10 22.83
C ASP A 328 -31.92 10.13 22.53
N GLU A 329 -31.68 8.83 22.48
CA GLU A 329 -32.74 7.81 22.41
C GLU A 329 -33.38 7.66 23.80
N GLU A 330 -34.71 7.79 23.86
CA GLU A 330 -35.48 7.57 25.09
C GLU A 330 -36.24 6.25 24.96
N ARG A 331 -36.24 5.47 26.05
CA ARG A 331 -36.97 4.20 26.17
C ARG A 331 -37.90 4.23 27.36
N ASP A 332 -39.04 3.56 27.25
CA ASP A 332 -39.96 3.33 28.39
C ASP A 332 -39.43 2.24 29.33
N ALA A 333 -40.19 1.98 30.41
CA ALA A 333 -39.84 0.97 31.40
C ALA A 333 -39.80 -0.46 30.83
N ASP A 334 -40.46 -0.71 29.71
CA ASP A 334 -40.53 -2.00 29.01
C ASP A 334 -39.43 -2.12 27.93
N GLY A 335 -38.56 -1.08 27.75
CA GLY A 335 -37.47 -1.06 26.82
C GLY A 335 -37.82 -0.62 25.38
N ASN A 336 -39.09 -0.21 25.13
CA ASN A 336 -39.50 0.29 23.82
C ASN A 336 -38.96 1.70 23.58
N VAL A 337 -38.55 1.98 22.36
CA VAL A 337 -38.09 3.32 21.98
C VAL A 337 -39.26 4.27 21.93
N THR A 338 -39.27 5.26 22.81
CA THR A 338 -40.28 6.33 22.88
C THR A 338 -39.89 7.58 22.10
N LYS A 339 -38.56 7.78 21.95
CA LYS A 339 -37.99 8.83 21.13
C LYS A 339 -36.83 8.28 20.36
N GLN A 340 -36.82 8.45 19.03
CA GLN A 340 -35.73 8.04 18.17
C GLN A 340 -34.46 8.85 18.50
N GLY A 341 -33.37 8.13 18.70
CA GLY A 341 -32.05 8.73 18.86
C GLY A 341 -31.49 9.28 17.55
N GLN A 342 -30.47 10.09 17.67
CA GLN A 342 -29.70 10.61 16.56
C GLN A 342 -28.40 9.85 16.44
N ASP A 343 -28.08 9.39 15.22
CA ASP A 343 -26.82 8.70 14.93
C ASP A 343 -25.69 9.70 14.70
N TYR A 344 -24.59 9.51 15.43
CA TYR A 344 -23.32 10.19 15.26
C TYR A 344 -22.26 9.19 14.84
N TYR A 345 -21.41 9.59 13.91
CA TYR A 345 -20.31 8.78 13.40
C TYR A 345 -18.96 9.41 13.70
N LEU A 346 -17.94 8.59 13.94
CA LEU A 346 -16.54 9.01 13.85
C LEU A 346 -16.23 9.36 12.39
N LYS A 347 -15.55 10.48 12.15
CA LYS A 347 -15.22 10.92 10.78
C LYS A 347 -14.20 9.98 10.15
N PRO A 348 -14.47 9.44 8.95
CA PRO A 348 -13.48 8.67 8.18
C PRO A 348 -12.57 9.58 7.33
N MET A 349 -13.01 10.82 7.09
CA MET A 349 -12.34 11.86 6.27
C MET A 349 -12.69 13.25 6.78
N ASN A 350 -11.86 14.24 6.47
CA ASN A 350 -12.05 15.64 6.89
C ASN A 350 -12.82 16.50 5.87
N CYS A 351 -12.96 16.02 4.62
CA CYS A 351 -13.52 16.78 3.49
C CYS A 351 -14.86 17.47 3.81
N PRO A 352 -15.89 16.79 4.38
CA PRO A 352 -17.19 17.41 4.61
C PRO A 352 -17.11 18.61 5.57
N PHE A 353 -16.21 18.55 6.53
CA PHE A 353 -16.04 19.62 7.52
C PHE A 353 -15.39 20.87 6.93
N HIS A 354 -14.36 20.70 6.08
CA HIS A 354 -13.74 21.82 5.37
C HIS A 354 -14.72 22.50 4.41
N ILE A 355 -15.61 21.71 3.80
CA ILE A 355 -16.71 22.21 2.97
C ILE A 355 -17.65 23.09 3.78
N LEU A 356 -18.01 22.67 5.02
CA LEU A 356 -18.85 23.51 5.90
C LEU A 356 -18.17 24.84 6.24
N ILE A 357 -16.84 24.85 6.47
CA ILE A 357 -16.08 26.11 6.68
C ILE A 357 -16.15 27.01 5.46
N TYR A 358 -16.05 26.44 4.26
CA TYR A 358 -16.23 27.23 3.03
C TYR A 358 -17.62 27.85 2.97
N LYS A 359 -18.65 27.05 3.27
CA LYS A 359 -20.09 27.41 3.15
C LYS A 359 -20.56 28.43 4.19
N GLU A 360 -19.81 28.62 5.29
CA GLU A 360 -20.20 29.50 6.40
C GLU A 360 -20.35 30.98 5.99
N ARG A 361 -19.70 31.42 4.90
CA ARG A 361 -19.80 32.80 4.39
C ARG A 361 -19.95 32.83 2.87
N PRO A 362 -20.61 33.86 2.32
CA PRO A 362 -20.55 34.15 0.90
C PRO A 362 -19.10 34.29 0.42
N ARG A 363 -18.78 33.72 -0.74
CA ARG A 363 -17.45 33.77 -1.35
C ARG A 363 -17.49 34.56 -2.66
N SER A 364 -16.40 35.23 -2.97
CA SER A 364 -16.20 35.85 -4.27
C SER A 364 -14.97 35.26 -4.97
N TYR A 365 -14.85 35.49 -6.28
CA TYR A 365 -13.68 35.05 -7.06
C TYR A 365 -12.35 35.58 -6.49
N ARG A 366 -12.36 36.69 -5.72
CA ARG A 366 -11.17 37.27 -5.07
C ARG A 366 -10.72 36.49 -3.85
N ASP A 367 -11.61 35.68 -3.25
CA ASP A 367 -11.29 34.83 -2.10
C ASP A 367 -10.60 33.55 -2.53
N LEU A 368 -10.67 33.20 -3.82
CA LEU A 368 -10.13 31.96 -4.37
C LEU A 368 -8.75 32.16 -5.02
N PRO A 369 -7.79 31.25 -4.82
CA PRO A 369 -7.92 29.96 -4.17
C PRO A 369 -7.94 30.03 -2.64
N LEU A 370 -8.85 29.31 -2.00
CA LEU A 370 -8.81 29.05 -0.55
C LEU A 370 -8.11 27.73 -0.29
N ARG A 371 -7.20 27.69 0.69
CA ARG A 371 -6.42 26.50 1.04
C ARG A 371 -6.53 26.24 2.54
N PHE A 372 -7.36 25.26 2.93
CA PHE A 372 -7.51 24.83 4.32
C PHE A 372 -6.66 23.58 4.56
N SER A 373 -5.94 23.53 5.68
CA SER A 373 -5.13 22.40 6.10
C SER A 373 -5.43 22.01 7.54
N GLU A 374 -5.35 20.74 7.86
CA GLU A 374 -5.59 20.18 9.19
C GLU A 374 -4.72 18.95 9.43
N PHE A 375 -4.12 18.83 10.61
CA PHE A 375 -3.72 17.51 11.12
C PHE A 375 -4.96 16.82 11.68
N GLY A 376 -5.75 16.25 10.77
CA GLY A 376 -7.08 15.75 11.08
C GLY A 376 -7.04 14.29 11.53
N ALA A 377 -7.46 14.02 12.78
CA ALA A 377 -7.66 12.66 13.22
C ALA A 377 -8.90 12.06 12.55
N VAL A 378 -8.73 10.93 11.88
CA VAL A 378 -9.80 10.18 11.21
C VAL A 378 -9.78 8.72 11.65
N TYR A 379 -10.92 8.06 11.52
CA TYR A 379 -11.13 6.71 12.05
C TYR A 379 -11.72 5.80 10.97
N ARG A 380 -11.06 4.67 10.71
CA ARG A 380 -11.50 3.70 9.70
C ARG A 380 -11.61 2.32 10.32
N ASN A 381 -12.74 1.67 10.13
CA ASN A 381 -12.99 0.32 10.63
C ASN A 381 -12.30 -0.72 9.75
N GLU A 382 -10.96 -0.64 9.72
CA GLU A 382 -10.14 -1.61 8.99
C GLU A 382 -10.33 -3.03 9.55
N MET A 383 -10.36 -4.04 8.68
CA MET A 383 -10.44 -5.43 9.11
C MET A 383 -9.20 -5.84 9.91
N SER A 384 -9.39 -6.66 10.94
CA SER A 384 -8.30 -7.07 11.84
C SER A 384 -7.13 -7.73 11.10
N GLY A 385 -7.41 -8.52 10.08
CA GLY A 385 -6.39 -9.21 9.28
C GLY A 385 -5.54 -8.31 8.39
N THR A 386 -5.97 -7.06 8.15
CA THR A 386 -5.24 -6.09 7.31
C THR A 386 -4.35 -5.15 8.11
N LEU A 387 -4.49 -5.12 9.45
CA LEU A 387 -3.72 -4.23 10.30
C LEU A 387 -2.24 -4.59 10.31
N HIS A 388 -1.37 -3.57 10.20
CA HIS A 388 0.07 -3.80 10.15
C HIS A 388 0.85 -2.63 10.78
N GLY A 389 1.19 -2.76 12.06
CA GLY A 389 1.94 -1.73 12.79
C GLY A 389 1.35 -0.34 12.58
N LEU A 390 2.20 0.65 12.30
CA LEU A 390 1.78 2.01 11.97
C LEU A 390 1.39 2.21 10.50
N THR A 391 1.72 1.27 9.62
CA THR A 391 1.43 1.42 8.18
C THR A 391 -0.06 1.23 7.86
N ARG A 392 -0.80 0.46 8.68
CA ARG A 392 -2.24 0.28 8.55
C ARG A 392 -2.90 0.20 9.92
N VAL A 393 -3.59 1.26 10.29
CA VAL A 393 -4.19 1.50 11.61
C VAL A 393 -5.68 1.88 11.47
N ARG A 394 -6.42 1.82 12.57
CA ARG A 394 -7.83 2.24 12.63
C ARG A 394 -8.01 3.69 13.05
N GLY A 395 -7.10 4.22 13.85
CA GLY A 395 -7.05 5.63 14.23
C GLY A 395 -5.78 6.26 13.68
N LEU A 396 -5.90 7.29 12.82
CA LEU A 396 -4.77 7.93 12.15
C LEU A 396 -4.96 9.43 12.08
N THR A 397 -3.84 10.14 12.01
CA THR A 397 -3.82 11.59 11.77
C THR A 397 -3.34 11.87 10.36
N MET A 398 -4.19 12.46 9.53
CA MET A 398 -3.82 12.87 8.18
C MET A 398 -3.32 14.31 8.16
N ASP A 399 -2.27 14.58 7.39
CA ASP A 399 -1.88 15.93 7.00
C ASP A 399 -2.73 16.42 5.83
N ASP A 400 -3.98 16.58 6.09
CA ASP A 400 -5.03 16.77 5.11
C ASP A 400 -5.18 18.23 4.71
N ALA A 401 -5.44 18.50 3.44
CA ALA A 401 -5.79 19.82 2.97
C ALA A 401 -6.79 19.78 1.82
N HIS A 402 -7.64 20.81 1.80
CA HIS A 402 -8.64 20.99 0.76
C HIS A 402 -8.50 22.41 0.19
N LEU A 403 -8.29 22.48 -1.12
CA LEU A 403 -8.26 23.73 -1.86
C LEU A 403 -9.59 23.91 -2.57
N PHE A 404 -10.12 25.11 -2.51
CA PHE A 404 -11.29 25.52 -3.29
C PHE A 404 -10.80 26.53 -4.32
N VAL A 405 -10.95 26.18 -5.60
CA VAL A 405 -10.37 26.94 -6.71
C VAL A 405 -11.43 27.26 -7.76
N ARG A 406 -11.20 28.33 -8.53
CA ARG A 406 -11.98 28.53 -9.75
C ARG A 406 -11.54 27.52 -10.82
N PRO A 407 -12.41 27.14 -11.76
CA PRO A 407 -12.03 26.23 -12.84
C PRO A 407 -10.78 26.65 -13.62
N ASP A 408 -10.59 27.95 -13.84
CA ASP A 408 -9.42 28.50 -14.53
C ASP A 408 -8.11 28.44 -13.72
N GLN A 409 -8.19 28.24 -12.41
CA GLN A 409 -7.04 28.10 -11.51
C GLN A 409 -6.60 26.64 -11.31
N LEU A 410 -7.40 25.66 -11.76
CA LEU A 410 -7.23 24.25 -11.40
C LEU A 410 -5.82 23.74 -11.71
N GLU A 411 -5.38 23.88 -12.96
CA GLU A 411 -4.09 23.33 -13.41
C GLU A 411 -2.90 23.98 -12.70
N GLU A 412 -2.94 25.30 -12.52
CA GLU A 412 -1.91 26.04 -11.79
C GLU A 412 -1.81 25.59 -10.32
N GLU A 413 -2.95 25.45 -9.65
CA GLU A 413 -2.98 25.06 -8.23
C GLU A 413 -2.60 23.58 -8.02
N VAL A 414 -2.97 22.68 -8.93
CA VAL A 414 -2.49 21.30 -8.92
C VAL A 414 -0.96 21.27 -9.10
N GLY A 415 -0.42 22.06 -10.03
CA GLY A 415 1.03 22.16 -10.26
C GLY A 415 1.79 22.67 -9.02
N LYS A 416 1.31 23.74 -8.38
CA LYS A 416 1.88 24.27 -7.12
C LYS A 416 1.83 23.23 -6.00
N THR A 417 0.71 22.50 -5.91
CA THR A 417 0.50 21.47 -4.90
C THR A 417 1.46 20.31 -5.09
N LEU A 418 1.63 19.82 -6.33
CA LEU A 418 2.59 18.76 -6.64
C LEU A 418 4.03 19.19 -6.35
N ALA A 419 4.41 20.41 -6.71
CA ALA A 419 5.73 20.96 -6.42
C ALA A 419 6.00 21.02 -4.90
N LEU A 420 5.02 21.44 -4.10
CA LEU A 420 5.10 21.44 -2.64
C LEU A 420 5.28 20.03 -2.10
N VAL A 421 4.48 19.06 -2.56
CA VAL A 421 4.58 17.65 -2.19
C VAL A 421 6.00 17.13 -2.39
N LEU A 422 6.53 17.24 -3.61
CA LEU A 422 7.87 16.75 -3.94
C LEU A 422 8.98 17.45 -3.14
N SER A 423 8.82 18.74 -2.89
CA SER A 423 9.76 19.50 -2.07
C SER A 423 9.77 19.03 -0.62
N VAL A 424 8.59 18.81 -0.02
CA VAL A 424 8.45 18.34 1.37
C VAL A 424 9.01 16.92 1.52
N LEU A 425 8.73 16.02 0.59
CA LEU A 425 9.29 14.67 0.65
C LEU A 425 10.83 14.66 0.59
N ARG A 426 11.43 15.57 -0.20
CA ARG A 426 12.89 15.77 -0.22
C ARG A 426 13.45 16.29 1.10
N ASP A 427 12.72 17.16 1.81
CA ASP A 427 13.12 17.63 3.15
C ASP A 427 13.28 16.46 4.13
N PHE A 428 12.50 15.38 3.95
CA PHE A 428 12.59 14.14 4.71
C PHE A 428 13.59 13.12 4.14
N GLY A 429 14.36 13.49 3.09
CA GLY A 429 15.39 12.64 2.50
C GLY A 429 14.91 11.63 1.45
N LEU A 430 13.63 11.64 1.10
CA LEU A 430 13.10 10.84 0.02
C LEU A 430 13.31 11.58 -1.30
N THR A 431 14.02 10.99 -2.24
CA THR A 431 14.42 11.67 -3.50
C THR A 431 14.12 10.88 -4.77
N ASP A 432 13.81 9.59 -4.66
CA ASP A 432 13.49 8.72 -5.79
C ASP A 432 11.96 8.56 -5.88
N PHE A 433 11.36 9.18 -6.90
CA PHE A 433 9.91 9.25 -7.10
C PHE A 433 9.52 8.90 -8.52
N TYR A 434 8.32 8.35 -8.67
CA TYR A 434 7.54 8.40 -9.89
C TYR A 434 6.09 8.79 -9.55
N LEU A 435 5.33 9.18 -10.56
CA LEU A 435 3.93 9.56 -10.44
C LEU A 435 3.03 8.47 -10.99
N GLU A 436 1.88 8.31 -10.37
CA GLU A 436 0.83 7.42 -10.82
C GLU A 436 -0.45 8.23 -11.04
N LEU A 437 -0.96 8.21 -12.27
CA LEU A 437 -2.20 8.88 -12.65
C LEU A 437 -3.34 7.86 -12.60
N SER A 438 -4.09 7.87 -11.50
CA SER A 438 -5.24 7.01 -11.34
C SER A 438 -6.47 7.63 -12.00
N THR A 439 -7.07 6.88 -12.91
CA THR A 439 -8.24 7.26 -13.67
C THR A 439 -9.39 6.29 -13.44
N ARG A 440 -10.59 6.60 -13.94
CA ARG A 440 -11.71 5.65 -13.94
C ARG A 440 -11.47 4.51 -14.93
N ASP A 441 -12.10 3.36 -14.66
CA ASP A 441 -12.27 2.25 -15.60
C ASP A 441 -13.61 2.35 -16.34
N ASP A 442 -13.91 1.36 -17.18
CA ASP A 442 -15.16 1.31 -17.97
C ASP A 442 -16.41 0.95 -17.13
N VAL A 443 -16.28 0.66 -15.84
CA VAL A 443 -17.40 0.28 -14.95
C VAL A 443 -18.13 1.53 -14.45
N LYS A 444 -19.01 2.08 -15.29
CA LYS A 444 -19.71 3.37 -15.06
C LYS A 444 -20.43 3.50 -13.71
N SER A 445 -20.89 2.40 -13.14
CA SER A 445 -21.64 2.43 -11.86
C SER A 445 -20.80 2.79 -10.63
N LYS A 446 -19.47 2.78 -10.75
CA LYS A 446 -18.55 3.11 -9.67
C LYS A 446 -18.25 4.61 -9.55
N TRP A 447 -18.48 5.39 -10.61
CA TRP A 447 -17.97 6.74 -10.75
C TRP A 447 -19.06 7.79 -10.69
N LEU A 448 -18.84 8.86 -9.95
CA LEU A 448 -19.72 10.03 -9.93
C LEU A 448 -19.32 11.03 -11.02
N GLY A 449 -20.30 11.83 -11.48
CA GLY A 449 -20.09 12.87 -12.49
C GLY A 449 -20.21 12.39 -13.92
N ASP A 450 -20.13 13.32 -14.87
CA ASP A 450 -20.26 13.06 -16.29
C ASP A 450 -18.91 12.80 -16.99
N ASP A 451 -18.97 12.29 -18.21
CA ASP A 451 -17.78 11.92 -18.99
C ASP A 451 -16.90 13.14 -19.31
N GLN A 452 -17.50 14.30 -19.63
CA GLN A 452 -16.77 15.51 -19.99
C GLN A 452 -15.93 16.04 -18.80
N MET A 453 -16.51 16.02 -17.61
CA MET A 453 -15.82 16.42 -16.38
C MET A 453 -14.61 15.52 -16.10
N TRP A 454 -14.77 14.19 -16.24
CA TRP A 454 -13.68 13.24 -16.07
C TRP A 454 -12.55 13.46 -17.08
N GLU A 455 -12.89 13.68 -18.35
CA GLU A 455 -11.90 13.96 -19.39
C GLU A 455 -11.12 15.24 -19.11
N GLN A 456 -11.81 16.32 -18.75
CA GLN A 456 -11.16 17.61 -18.46
C GLN A 456 -10.24 17.54 -17.24
N THR A 457 -10.70 16.94 -16.15
CA THR A 457 -9.92 16.84 -14.92
C THR A 457 -8.74 15.89 -15.05
N THR A 458 -8.92 14.75 -15.74
CA THR A 458 -7.84 13.81 -16.05
C THR A 458 -6.79 14.46 -16.95
N ALA A 459 -7.21 15.18 -17.99
CA ALA A 459 -6.28 15.88 -18.89
C ALA A 459 -5.47 16.96 -18.16
N ALA A 460 -6.08 17.69 -17.21
CA ALA A 460 -5.37 18.67 -16.40
C ALA A 460 -4.31 18.01 -15.52
N LEU A 461 -4.65 16.91 -14.83
CA LEU A 461 -3.70 16.15 -14.01
C LEU A 461 -2.55 15.58 -14.86
N ARG A 462 -2.86 15.03 -16.05
CA ARG A 462 -1.86 14.49 -16.97
C ARG A 462 -0.84 15.56 -17.39
N ARG A 463 -1.31 16.74 -17.82
CA ARG A 463 -0.41 17.84 -18.20
C ARG A 463 0.51 18.26 -17.05
N VAL A 464 -0.01 18.33 -15.83
CA VAL A 464 0.80 18.66 -14.64
C VAL A 464 1.80 17.55 -14.33
N GLY A 465 1.39 16.28 -14.42
CA GLY A 465 2.25 15.12 -14.22
C GLY A 465 3.41 15.10 -15.21
N GLU A 466 3.14 15.24 -16.50
CA GLU A 466 4.13 15.30 -17.57
C GLU A 466 5.08 16.50 -17.41
N ALA A 467 4.55 17.67 -17.04
CA ALA A 467 5.36 18.88 -16.80
C ALA A 467 6.30 18.75 -15.59
N SER A 468 6.07 17.81 -14.68
CA SER A 468 6.94 17.59 -13.51
C SER A 468 8.32 17.01 -13.88
N GLY A 469 8.46 16.40 -15.05
CA GLY A 469 9.66 15.71 -15.52
C GLY A 469 9.92 14.35 -14.85
N LEU A 470 8.99 13.87 -14.04
CA LEU A 470 9.03 12.52 -13.45
C LEU A 470 8.33 11.51 -14.38
N GLU A 471 8.67 10.24 -14.23
CA GLU A 471 7.93 9.15 -14.85
C GLU A 471 6.46 9.21 -14.42
N LEU A 472 5.54 9.12 -15.36
CA LEU A 472 4.09 9.12 -15.13
C LEU A 472 3.51 7.79 -15.60
N VAL A 473 3.01 7.00 -14.66
CA VAL A 473 2.41 5.69 -14.91
C VAL A 473 0.88 5.82 -14.86
N ASP A 474 0.19 5.23 -15.83
CA ASP A 474 -1.27 5.18 -15.82
C ASP A 474 -1.78 4.05 -14.93
N ASP A 475 -2.80 4.37 -14.10
CA ASP A 475 -3.49 3.43 -13.20
C ASP A 475 -5.02 3.48 -13.47
N PRO A 476 -5.51 2.75 -14.48
CA PRO A 476 -6.93 2.68 -14.78
C PRO A 476 -7.71 1.95 -13.67
N GLY A 477 -8.78 2.58 -13.17
CA GLY A 477 -9.62 2.01 -12.12
C GLY A 477 -9.17 2.36 -10.69
N GLY A 478 -7.98 2.95 -10.51
CA GLY A 478 -7.44 3.36 -9.21
C GLY A 478 -7.91 4.72 -8.70
N ALA A 479 -8.73 5.45 -9.45
CA ALA A 479 -9.25 6.76 -9.05
C ALA A 479 -10.15 6.69 -7.80
N ALA A 480 -10.34 7.84 -7.14
CA ALA A 480 -11.43 8.00 -6.18
C ALA A 480 -12.79 8.01 -6.92
N PHE A 481 -13.85 7.54 -6.26
CA PHE A 481 -15.18 7.48 -6.88
C PHE A 481 -15.71 8.85 -7.37
N TYR A 482 -15.14 9.94 -6.88
CA TYR A 482 -15.53 11.31 -7.18
C TYR A 482 -14.58 12.04 -8.15
N GLY A 483 -13.40 11.48 -8.48
CA GLY A 483 -12.48 12.15 -9.39
C GLY A 483 -11.11 11.50 -9.53
N PRO A 484 -10.34 11.88 -10.55
CA PRO A 484 -9.00 11.37 -10.80
C PRO A 484 -7.98 11.91 -9.78
N LYS A 485 -6.86 11.20 -9.64
CA LYS A 485 -5.78 11.59 -8.72
C LYS A 485 -4.40 11.36 -9.33
N ILE A 486 -3.43 12.15 -8.87
CA ILE A 486 -2.01 11.83 -8.95
C ILE A 486 -1.55 11.32 -7.60
N SER A 487 -0.93 10.15 -7.56
CA SER A 487 -0.22 9.61 -6.41
C SER A 487 1.28 9.76 -6.60
N VAL A 488 2.00 10.15 -5.55
CA VAL A 488 3.47 10.14 -5.55
C VAL A 488 3.94 8.84 -4.93
N GLN A 489 4.61 8.04 -5.74
CA GLN A 489 5.24 6.80 -5.34
C GLN A 489 6.71 7.08 -5.03
N ALA A 490 7.16 6.76 -3.81
CA ALA A 490 8.53 6.96 -3.38
C ALA A 490 9.22 5.63 -3.13
N ARG A 491 10.50 5.50 -3.55
CA ARG A 491 11.33 4.34 -3.23
C ARG A 491 12.15 4.62 -1.98
N ASP A 492 12.12 3.68 -1.04
CA ASP A 492 12.92 3.77 0.18
C ASP A 492 14.37 3.32 -0.04
N ALA A 493 15.18 3.37 1.05
CA ALA A 493 16.61 3.04 0.99
C ALA A 493 16.93 1.59 0.56
N ILE A 494 15.94 0.70 0.54
CA ILE A 494 16.09 -0.70 0.09
C ILE A 494 15.27 -1.01 -1.16
N GLY A 495 14.76 0.04 -1.83
CA GLY A 495 14.06 -0.05 -3.12
C GLY A 495 12.60 -0.47 -3.05
N ARG A 496 11.96 -0.49 -1.86
CA ARG A 496 10.51 -0.72 -1.77
C ARG A 496 9.75 0.54 -2.15
N THR A 497 8.68 0.36 -2.91
CA THR A 497 7.81 1.47 -3.32
C THR A 497 6.71 1.71 -2.30
N TRP A 498 6.48 2.98 -1.99
CA TRP A 498 5.45 3.44 -1.07
C TRP A 498 4.62 4.55 -1.69
N GLN A 499 3.32 4.36 -1.76
CA GLN A 499 2.41 5.47 -2.05
C GLN A 499 2.35 6.38 -0.82
N LEU A 500 2.79 7.62 -0.98
CA LEU A 500 2.87 8.60 0.11
C LEU A 500 1.82 9.70 -0.06
N SER A 501 1.98 10.51 -1.09
CA SER A 501 1.21 11.72 -1.28
C SER A 501 0.14 11.53 -2.35
N THR A 502 -0.96 12.27 -2.22
CA THR A 502 -2.00 12.31 -3.25
C THR A 502 -2.48 13.72 -3.51
N VAL A 503 -2.79 14.00 -4.78
CA VAL A 503 -3.48 15.21 -5.23
C VAL A 503 -4.67 14.75 -6.06
N GLN A 504 -5.88 14.99 -5.58
CA GLN A 504 -7.13 14.50 -6.17
C GLN A 504 -8.00 15.69 -6.57
N VAL A 505 -8.58 15.65 -7.75
CA VAL A 505 -9.51 16.68 -8.22
C VAL A 505 -10.95 16.20 -8.03
N ASP A 506 -11.74 17.01 -7.36
CA ASP A 506 -13.13 16.69 -7.02
C ASP A 506 -14.08 17.85 -7.39
N PRO A 507 -14.80 17.75 -8.49
CA PRO A 507 -15.89 18.64 -8.81
C PRO A 507 -17.25 18.20 -8.22
N ASN A 508 -17.36 16.99 -7.69
CA ASN A 508 -18.63 16.40 -7.25
C ASN A 508 -19.08 16.88 -5.86
N LEU A 509 -18.17 16.91 -4.87
CA LEU A 509 -18.52 17.39 -3.53
C LEU A 509 -18.96 18.86 -3.53
N PRO A 510 -18.31 19.80 -4.25
CA PRO A 510 -18.83 21.15 -4.39
C PRO A 510 -20.26 21.21 -4.93
N ASP A 511 -20.62 20.34 -5.84
CA ASP A 511 -21.99 20.25 -6.39
C ASP A 511 -22.97 19.70 -5.35
N ARG A 512 -22.64 18.58 -4.70
CA ARG A 512 -23.49 17.96 -3.65
C ARG A 512 -23.78 18.89 -2.46
N PHE A 513 -22.84 19.78 -2.13
CA PHE A 513 -22.99 20.76 -1.07
C PHE A 513 -23.49 22.12 -1.55
N GLU A 514 -23.77 22.25 -2.85
CA GLU A 514 -24.25 23.49 -3.50
C GLU A 514 -23.32 24.68 -3.21
N LEU A 515 -21.99 24.46 -3.27
CA LEU A 515 -21.02 25.52 -3.05
C LEU A 515 -21.06 26.51 -4.21
N GLU A 516 -20.96 27.80 -3.90
CA GLU A 516 -20.97 28.87 -4.90
C GLU A 516 -19.94 29.95 -4.55
N PHE A 517 -19.46 30.65 -5.57
CA PHE A 517 -18.79 31.94 -5.43
C PHE A 517 -19.33 32.95 -6.46
N ALA A 518 -19.30 34.22 -6.10
CA ALA A 518 -19.65 35.30 -7.03
C ALA A 518 -18.44 35.55 -7.96
N ALA A 519 -18.64 35.38 -9.28
CA ALA A 519 -17.67 35.70 -10.29
C ALA A 519 -17.52 37.24 -10.48
N ASP A 520 -16.60 37.65 -11.32
CA ASP A 520 -16.33 39.08 -11.61
C ASP A 520 -17.50 39.75 -12.33
N ASP A 521 -18.27 38.99 -13.09
CA ASP A 521 -19.52 39.41 -13.75
C ASP A 521 -20.76 39.34 -12.82
N SER A 522 -20.55 39.06 -11.54
CA SER A 522 -21.61 38.85 -10.54
C SER A 522 -22.47 37.60 -10.73
N THR A 523 -22.14 36.74 -11.66
CA THR A 523 -22.78 35.42 -11.77
C THR A 523 -22.31 34.51 -10.65
N LYS A 524 -23.13 33.51 -10.28
CA LYS A 524 -22.75 32.47 -9.33
C LYS A 524 -22.12 31.30 -10.08
N GLN A 525 -20.94 30.91 -9.66
CA GLN A 525 -20.21 29.80 -10.24
C GLN A 525 -19.85 28.77 -9.17
N ARG A 526 -19.61 27.53 -9.59
CA ARG A 526 -19.22 26.40 -8.75
C ARG A 526 -17.69 26.32 -8.65
N PRO A 527 -17.10 26.26 -7.44
CA PRO A 527 -15.67 25.99 -7.32
C PRO A 527 -15.37 24.53 -7.65
N VAL A 528 -14.12 24.23 -8.00
CA VAL A 528 -13.56 22.87 -8.02
C VAL A 528 -12.78 22.69 -6.72
N MET A 529 -12.83 21.46 -6.17
CA MET A 529 -12.12 21.11 -4.96
C MET A 529 -10.91 20.25 -5.30
N ILE A 530 -9.79 20.51 -4.61
CA ILE A 530 -8.59 19.68 -4.68
C ILE A 530 -8.33 19.13 -3.28
N HIS A 531 -8.29 17.81 -3.16
CA HIS A 531 -7.87 17.12 -1.95
C HIS A 531 -6.38 16.85 -2.01
N ARG A 532 -5.67 17.10 -0.93
CA ARG A 532 -4.22 16.93 -0.88
C ARG A 532 -3.78 16.37 0.47
N ALA A 533 -2.94 15.34 0.42
CA ALA A 533 -2.12 14.90 1.53
C ALA A 533 -0.64 14.96 1.10
N LEU A 534 0.24 15.60 1.91
CA LEU A 534 1.68 15.65 1.63
C LEU A 534 2.35 14.32 2.00
N LEU A 535 2.10 13.87 3.22
CA LEU A 535 2.67 12.64 3.77
C LEU A 535 1.65 11.50 3.83
N GLY A 536 0.37 11.81 3.69
CA GLY A 536 -0.74 10.89 3.93
C GLY A 536 -1.05 10.81 5.43
N SER A 537 -0.93 9.64 6.06
CA SER A 537 -1.07 9.52 7.51
C SER A 537 0.28 9.68 8.20
N MET A 538 0.29 10.44 9.30
CA MET A 538 1.49 10.66 10.12
C MET A 538 2.06 9.34 10.62
N GLU A 539 1.20 8.38 10.96
CA GLU A 539 1.56 7.05 11.43
C GLU A 539 2.30 6.27 10.33
N ARG A 540 1.70 6.18 9.14
CA ARG A 540 2.28 5.46 7.99
C ARG A 540 3.61 6.09 7.56
N PHE A 541 3.65 7.40 7.46
CA PHE A 541 4.86 8.10 7.04
C PHE A 541 6.00 7.96 8.06
N PHE A 542 5.69 8.04 9.36
CA PHE A 542 6.65 7.79 10.42
C PHE A 542 7.24 6.37 10.32
N ALA A 543 6.40 5.35 10.11
CA ALA A 543 6.88 3.98 9.91
C ALA A 543 7.85 3.89 8.73
N ILE A 544 7.52 4.50 7.60
CA ILE A 544 8.35 4.51 6.40
C ILE A 544 9.69 5.21 6.65
N LEU A 545 9.68 6.36 7.33
CA LEU A 545 10.91 7.05 7.70
C LEU A 545 11.78 6.24 8.67
N LEU A 546 11.15 5.61 9.67
CA LEU A 546 11.84 4.76 10.64
C LEU A 546 12.56 3.60 9.94
N GLU A 547 11.90 2.97 8.97
CA GLU A 547 12.48 1.89 8.17
C GLU A 547 13.52 2.42 7.16
N HIS A 548 13.25 3.56 6.50
CA HIS A 548 14.17 4.20 5.56
C HIS A 548 15.53 4.50 6.22
N TYR A 549 15.51 5.08 7.41
CA TYR A 549 16.70 5.44 8.16
C TYR A 549 17.20 4.33 9.10
N ALA A 550 16.56 3.16 9.14
CA ALA A 550 16.88 2.08 10.08
C ALA A 550 16.99 2.59 11.55
N GLY A 551 16.13 3.51 11.93
CA GLY A 551 16.08 4.16 13.24
C GLY A 551 17.06 5.33 13.44
N ALA A 552 18.04 5.53 12.56
CA ALA A 552 19.00 6.62 12.65
C ALA A 552 18.48 7.88 11.94
N PHE A 553 17.49 8.54 12.51
CA PHE A 553 16.90 9.75 11.94
C PHE A 553 17.93 10.85 11.67
N PRO A 554 17.69 11.72 10.67
CA PRO A 554 18.45 12.96 10.52
C PRO A 554 18.44 13.77 11.82
N VAL A 555 19.50 14.54 12.06
CA VAL A 555 19.70 15.28 13.33
C VAL A 555 18.48 16.09 13.73
N TRP A 556 17.85 16.78 12.78
CA TRP A 556 16.71 17.64 13.06
C TRP A 556 15.45 16.87 13.50
N LEU A 557 15.32 15.58 13.12
CA LEU A 557 14.23 14.68 13.54
C LEU A 557 14.59 13.85 14.79
N SER A 558 15.89 13.66 15.09
CA SER A 558 16.30 12.79 16.20
C SER A 558 15.69 13.22 17.52
N PRO A 559 15.06 12.32 18.28
CA PRO A 559 14.45 12.67 19.57
C PRO A 559 15.48 13.17 20.58
N VAL A 560 16.68 12.59 20.57
CA VAL A 560 17.87 13.07 21.27
C VAL A 560 18.93 13.35 20.21
N GLN A 561 19.37 14.60 20.12
CA GLN A 561 20.38 15.02 19.13
C GLN A 561 21.79 14.86 19.67
N VAL A 562 21.97 15.09 20.97
CA VAL A 562 23.26 15.07 21.64
C VAL A 562 23.13 14.36 22.99
N VAL A 563 24.04 13.46 23.28
CA VAL A 563 24.21 12.90 24.63
C VAL A 563 25.57 13.24 25.18
N GLY A 564 25.62 13.81 26.40
CA GLY A 564 26.83 14.02 27.18
C GLY A 564 27.19 12.74 27.93
N ILE A 565 28.43 12.27 27.79
CA ILE A 565 28.97 11.06 28.43
C ILE A 565 30.20 11.44 29.25
N PRO A 566 30.05 11.72 30.54
CA PRO A 566 31.21 11.99 31.40
C PRO A 566 32.06 10.73 31.58
N VAL A 567 33.38 10.90 31.54
CA VAL A 567 34.36 9.81 31.74
C VAL A 567 34.26 9.23 33.14
N ALA A 568 33.96 10.08 34.13
CA ALA A 568 33.72 9.75 35.53
C ALA A 568 32.76 10.79 36.14
N GLU A 569 32.10 10.44 37.25
CA GLU A 569 31.17 11.29 38.01
C GLU A 569 31.75 12.70 38.34
N ALA A 570 33.05 12.82 38.53
CA ALA A 570 33.73 14.10 38.79
C ALA A 570 33.58 15.14 37.65
N TYR A 571 33.09 14.70 36.44
CA TYR A 571 32.91 15.56 35.28
C TYR A 571 31.42 15.78 34.92
N ASP A 572 30.49 15.23 35.74
CA ASP A 572 29.04 15.35 35.49
C ASP A 572 28.60 16.82 35.50
N ASP A 573 29.01 17.60 36.48
CA ASP A 573 28.68 19.03 36.57
C ASP A 573 29.21 19.81 35.36
N TYR A 574 30.47 19.57 34.98
CA TYR A 574 31.08 20.25 33.83
C TYR A 574 30.34 19.95 32.53
N LEU A 575 30.07 18.69 32.26
CA LEU A 575 29.39 18.28 31.04
C LEU A 575 27.90 18.63 31.11
N GLY A 576 27.29 18.62 32.30
CA GLY A 576 25.93 19.09 32.57
C GLY A 576 25.73 20.55 32.15
N ASP A 577 26.67 21.43 32.54
CA ASP A 577 26.68 22.85 32.15
C ASP A 577 26.72 23.02 30.61
N VAL A 578 27.50 22.19 29.91
CA VAL A 578 27.58 22.19 28.44
C VAL A 578 26.24 21.73 27.83
N ILE A 579 25.65 20.67 28.36
CA ILE A 579 24.36 20.16 27.93
C ILE A 579 23.25 21.20 28.14
N ASP A 580 23.25 21.90 29.27
CA ASP A 580 22.26 22.94 29.54
C ASP A 580 22.40 24.17 28.62
N GLN A 581 23.64 24.52 28.26
CA GLN A 581 23.87 25.55 27.23
C GLN A 581 23.33 25.12 25.86
N LEU A 582 23.47 23.86 25.50
CA LEU A 582 22.89 23.32 24.25
C LEU A 582 21.36 23.32 24.29
N LYS A 583 20.76 22.91 25.42
CA LYS A 583 19.30 23.01 25.63
C LYS A 583 18.79 24.45 25.49
N GLY A 584 19.52 25.41 26.07
CA GLY A 584 19.23 26.85 25.98
C GLY A 584 19.24 27.39 24.53
N LYS A 585 19.90 26.69 23.60
CA LYS A 585 19.91 26.98 22.16
C LYS A 585 18.88 26.16 21.37
N GLY A 586 18.03 25.41 22.06
CA GLY A 586 16.98 24.59 21.43
C GLY A 586 17.45 23.21 20.94
N VAL A 587 18.65 22.77 21.33
CA VAL A 587 19.15 21.42 21.01
C VAL A 587 18.55 20.41 22.01
N ARG A 588 18.02 19.29 21.50
CA ARG A 588 17.54 18.18 22.31
C ARG A 588 18.75 17.37 22.80
N ALA A 589 19.25 17.75 23.96
CA ALA A 589 20.46 17.19 24.55
C ALA A 589 20.16 16.54 25.92
N GLU A 590 20.81 15.44 26.22
CA GLU A 590 20.71 14.70 27.49
C GLU A 590 22.09 14.45 28.10
N LEU A 591 22.17 14.33 29.42
CA LEU A 591 23.36 13.89 30.12
C LEU A 591 23.16 12.44 30.58
N ASP A 592 24.06 11.55 30.24
CA ASP A 592 24.09 10.21 30.84
C ASP A 592 24.92 10.23 32.14
N ASP A 593 24.26 10.58 33.24
CA ASP A 593 24.81 10.61 34.60
C ASP A 593 24.69 9.25 35.31
N SER A 594 24.33 8.18 34.60
CA SER A 594 24.24 6.84 35.16
C SER A 594 25.59 6.36 35.71
N SER A 595 25.57 5.41 36.66
CA SER A 595 26.76 4.78 37.21
C SER A 595 27.44 3.78 36.27
N ASP A 596 26.98 3.69 35.03
CA ASP A 596 27.54 2.79 34.00
C ASP A 596 28.95 3.25 33.57
N ARG A 597 29.80 2.28 33.20
CA ARG A 597 31.12 2.59 32.62
C ARG A 597 30.95 3.30 31.27
N MET A 598 31.83 4.26 30.95
CA MET A 598 31.84 5.05 29.73
C MET A 598 31.60 4.19 28.45
N ALA A 599 32.28 3.05 28.32
CA ALA A 599 32.09 2.16 27.17
C ALA A 599 30.67 1.61 27.05
N LYS A 600 29.94 1.41 28.16
CA LYS A 600 28.55 0.99 28.16
C LYS A 600 27.63 2.16 27.78
N LYS A 601 27.88 3.36 28.33
CA LYS A 601 27.16 4.60 27.99
C LYS A 601 27.26 4.87 26.46
N ILE A 602 28.46 4.82 25.89
CA ILE A 602 28.72 4.97 24.46
C ILE A 602 27.93 3.92 23.66
N ARG A 603 27.95 2.64 24.08
CA ARG A 603 27.21 1.58 23.39
C ARG A 603 25.71 1.80 23.46
N ASN A 604 25.18 2.25 24.59
CA ASN A 604 23.76 2.55 24.73
C ASN A 604 23.36 3.71 23.83
N ALA A 605 24.09 4.82 23.82
CA ALA A 605 23.82 5.94 22.93
C ALA A 605 23.88 5.56 21.44
N THR A 606 24.83 4.71 21.05
CA THR A 606 24.93 4.17 19.70
C THR A 606 23.73 3.26 19.36
N LYS A 607 23.29 2.43 20.31
CA LYS A 607 22.09 1.58 20.14
C LYS A 607 20.83 2.43 20.00
N ASP A 608 20.72 3.50 20.78
CA ASP A 608 19.62 4.46 20.74
C ASP A 608 19.68 5.41 19.53
N LYS A 609 20.66 5.21 18.63
CA LYS A 609 20.86 5.99 17.42
C LYS A 609 21.03 7.50 17.65
N VAL A 610 21.60 7.89 18.79
CA VAL A 610 21.90 9.30 19.06
C VAL A 610 23.01 9.78 18.13
N PRO A 611 22.77 10.86 17.33
CA PRO A 611 23.71 11.30 16.30
C PRO A 611 25.06 11.77 16.87
N PHE A 612 25.05 12.47 18.01
CA PHE A 612 26.25 13.08 18.58
C PHE A 612 26.46 12.70 20.05
N GLN A 613 27.67 12.29 20.37
CA GLN A 613 28.10 11.96 21.71
C GLN A 613 29.21 12.92 22.12
N LEU A 614 29.01 13.68 23.20
CA LEU A 614 30.02 14.55 23.81
C LEU A 614 30.65 13.83 24.99
N ILE A 615 31.95 13.70 24.97
CA ILE A 615 32.70 13.02 26.02
C ILE A 615 33.58 14.08 26.71
N ALA A 616 33.60 14.10 28.03
CA ALA A 616 34.48 14.98 28.78
C ALA A 616 35.17 14.24 29.92
N GLY A 617 36.49 14.51 30.04
CA GLY A 617 37.35 14.07 31.09
C GLY A 617 38.11 15.24 31.70
N GLU A 618 39.22 14.96 32.46
CA GLU A 618 40.03 15.97 33.13
C GLU A 618 40.64 16.98 32.15
N GLU A 619 41.18 16.50 31.06
CA GLU A 619 41.80 17.35 30.03
C GLU A 619 40.77 18.29 29.38
N ASP A 620 39.59 17.76 29.03
CA ASP A 620 38.50 18.55 28.45
C ASP A 620 38.04 19.63 29.41
N LYS A 621 37.82 19.30 30.68
CA LYS A 621 37.43 20.25 31.73
C LYS A 621 38.47 21.34 31.92
N THR A 622 39.75 20.98 31.94
CA THR A 622 40.86 21.92 32.13
C THR A 622 40.97 22.90 30.95
N ASN A 623 40.76 22.41 29.73
CA ASN A 623 40.87 23.18 28.50
C ASN A 623 39.55 23.90 28.10
N GLY A 624 38.46 23.69 28.81
CA GLY A 624 37.13 24.21 28.44
C GLY A 624 36.61 23.63 27.13
N SER A 625 36.90 22.37 26.84
CA SER A 625 36.56 21.66 25.59
C SER A 625 35.72 20.41 25.85
N VAL A 626 35.26 19.80 24.82
CA VAL A 626 34.63 18.45 24.84
C VAL A 626 35.15 17.63 23.67
N SER A 627 35.33 16.35 23.89
CA SER A 627 35.63 15.39 22.84
C SER A 627 34.32 15.00 22.12
N PHE A 628 34.39 14.86 20.79
CA PHE A 628 33.23 14.71 19.94
C PHE A 628 33.25 13.37 19.19
N ARG A 629 32.14 12.65 19.25
CA ARG A 629 31.95 11.40 18.51
C ARG A 629 30.60 11.43 17.78
N PHE A 630 30.56 10.94 16.54
CA PHE A 630 29.37 10.82 15.70
C PHE A 630 29.36 9.47 14.97
#